data_27594b1852c765dc15514a7d5e5b7d8d
#
_entry.id   27594b1852c765dc15514a7d5e5b7d8d
#
_cell.length_a   1.000
_cell.length_b   1.000
_cell.length_c   1.000
_cell.angle_alpha   90.00
_cell.angle_beta   90.00
_cell.angle_gamma   90.00
#
_symmetry.space_group_name_H-M   'P 1'
#
loop_
_entity.id
_entity.type
_entity.pdbx_description
1 polymer ?
#
loop_
_entity_poly.entity_id
_entity_poly.type
_entity_poly.pdbx_seq_one_letter_code
_entity_poly.pdbx_strand_id
1 'polypeptide(L)'
;SLYRTPLRDVLPGRPTARILEEGFQPAITDLGERHPVTAGLTDEGPTADPTVEGPTWGRWFRTIEMEPLAGQTVMTGAQDAPLLILDRVGEGRVAALASDHAWLWTRGYEGGGPQAELLRRLAHWLMKEPELEEEALTAEVVGARVQVLRRSVETEPSRLTAISPSGETIETEFVPAGPGRWSAEFEAQEAGLWSLTDGVMEGVAAVGPPAPKEFENPVGAAPGLEALIETTRGGAVIMASAGI
;
A
#
# COMPACT_ATOMS: atom_id res chain seq x y z
N SER A 1 -19.19 -28.33 3.92
CA SER A 1 -18.98 -27.20 2.99
C SER A 1 -19.23 -25.89 3.75
N LEU A 2 -18.35 -24.93 3.67
CA LEU A 2 -18.48 -23.57 4.26
C LEU A 2 -19.81 -22.90 3.84
N TYR A 3 -20.30 -23.21 2.65
CA TYR A 3 -21.56 -22.72 2.11
C TYR A 3 -22.84 -23.22 2.82
N ARG A 4 -22.70 -24.16 3.75
CA ARG A 4 -23.81 -24.62 4.62
C ARG A 4 -23.75 -23.99 6.01
N THR A 5 -22.85 -23.03 6.20
CA THR A 5 -22.68 -22.30 7.46
C THR A 5 -23.03 -20.82 7.23
N PRO A 6 -23.22 -20.02 8.27
CA PRO A 6 -23.42 -18.57 8.14
C PRO A 6 -22.28 -17.84 7.38
N LEU A 7 -21.11 -18.45 7.25
CA LEU A 7 -19.99 -17.88 6.47
C LEU A 7 -20.34 -17.66 4.99
N ARG A 8 -21.34 -18.37 4.44
CA ARG A 8 -21.78 -18.15 3.06
C ARG A 8 -22.17 -16.70 2.76
N ASP A 9 -22.65 -15.99 3.79
CA ASP A 9 -23.20 -14.64 3.63
C ASP A 9 -22.09 -13.57 3.53
N VAL A 10 -20.82 -13.98 3.81
CA VAL A 10 -19.65 -13.12 3.73
C VAL A 10 -18.63 -13.59 2.68
N LEU A 11 -18.89 -14.72 2.02
CA LEU A 11 -17.97 -15.23 0.99
C LEU A 11 -18.20 -14.51 -0.35
N PRO A 12 -17.14 -13.96 -0.99
CA PRO A 12 -17.27 -13.15 -2.20
C PRO A 12 -17.61 -13.97 -3.47
N GLY A 13 -17.57 -15.29 -3.39
CA GLY A 13 -17.88 -16.17 -4.52
C GLY A 13 -18.52 -17.49 -4.06
N ARG A 14 -19.30 -18.11 -4.92
CA ARG A 14 -19.98 -19.39 -4.69
C ARG A 14 -19.33 -20.49 -5.54
N PRO A 15 -18.85 -21.61 -4.94
CA PRO A 15 -18.40 -22.77 -5.71
C PRO A 15 -19.54 -23.37 -6.55
N THR A 16 -19.27 -23.63 -7.82
CA THR A 16 -20.22 -24.29 -8.74
C THR A 16 -20.22 -25.80 -8.60
N ALA A 17 -19.43 -26.38 -7.70
CA ALA A 17 -19.13 -27.79 -7.54
C ALA A 17 -18.30 -28.42 -8.68
N ARG A 18 -17.78 -27.60 -9.61
CA ARG A 18 -16.80 -28.02 -10.59
C ARG A 18 -15.37 -27.74 -10.09
N ILE A 19 -14.48 -28.68 -10.40
CA ILE A 19 -13.04 -28.52 -10.20
C ILE A 19 -12.41 -28.62 -11.59
N LEU A 20 -11.64 -27.58 -11.95
CA LEU A 20 -10.87 -27.56 -13.19
C LEU A 20 -9.49 -28.13 -12.89
N GLU A 21 -9.21 -29.33 -13.38
CA GLU A 21 -7.94 -30.04 -13.19
C GLU A 21 -7.11 -29.99 -14.47
N GLU A 22 -6.62 -28.79 -14.80
CA GLU A 22 -5.75 -28.56 -15.93
C GLU A 22 -4.60 -27.63 -15.52
N GLY A 23 -3.48 -27.70 -16.23
CA GLY A 23 -2.35 -26.80 -16.02
C GLY A 23 -2.64 -25.40 -16.55
N PHE A 24 -2.54 -24.40 -15.68
CA PHE A 24 -2.72 -22.99 -16.05
C PHE A 24 -1.68 -22.11 -15.36
N GLN A 25 -1.36 -20.99 -15.96
CA GLN A 25 -0.62 -19.93 -15.28
C GLN A 25 -1.61 -18.97 -14.61
N PRO A 26 -1.47 -18.70 -13.30
CA PRO A 26 -2.24 -17.63 -12.68
C PRO A 26 -1.95 -16.29 -13.36
N ALA A 27 -3.00 -15.53 -13.64
CA ALA A 27 -2.88 -14.22 -14.30
C ALA A 27 -3.49 -13.13 -13.42
N ILE A 28 -2.89 -11.94 -13.47
CA ILE A 28 -3.44 -10.74 -12.82
C ILE A 28 -4.46 -10.12 -13.78
N THR A 29 -5.61 -9.70 -13.27
CA THR A 29 -6.62 -8.99 -14.06
C THR A 29 -6.24 -7.50 -14.23
N ASP A 30 -6.87 -6.78 -15.17
CA ASP A 30 -6.69 -5.33 -15.33
C ASP A 30 -6.98 -4.57 -14.02
N LEU A 31 -7.92 -5.04 -13.23
CA LEU A 31 -8.20 -4.49 -11.92
C LEU A 31 -7.10 -4.88 -10.93
N GLY A 32 -6.61 -6.11 -10.99
CA GLY A 32 -5.51 -6.60 -10.17
C GLY A 32 -4.20 -5.85 -10.41
N GLU A 33 -3.94 -5.36 -11.62
CA GLU A 33 -2.79 -4.50 -11.94
C GLU A 33 -2.80 -3.19 -11.13
N ARG A 34 -3.99 -2.73 -10.72
CA ARG A 34 -4.18 -1.52 -9.91
C ARG A 34 -4.38 -1.80 -8.43
N HIS A 35 -4.78 -3.03 -8.07
CA HIS A 35 -5.07 -3.39 -6.68
C HIS A 35 -3.79 -3.63 -5.87
N PRO A 36 -3.59 -3.01 -4.69
CA PRO A 36 -2.33 -3.06 -3.94
C PRO A 36 -1.87 -4.47 -3.55
N VAL A 37 -2.78 -5.44 -3.44
CA VAL A 37 -2.42 -6.84 -3.16
C VAL A 37 -1.66 -7.47 -4.32
N THR A 38 -2.04 -7.16 -5.57
CA THR A 38 -1.50 -7.82 -6.76
C THR A 38 -0.71 -6.90 -7.69
N ALA A 39 -0.86 -5.58 -7.56
CA ALA A 39 -0.14 -4.61 -8.39
C ALA A 39 1.38 -4.81 -8.31
N GLY A 40 2.03 -4.94 -9.47
CA GLY A 40 3.48 -5.08 -9.56
C GLY A 40 4.03 -6.33 -8.83
N LEU A 41 3.23 -7.39 -8.68
CA LEU A 41 3.77 -8.69 -8.35
C LEU A 41 4.68 -9.15 -9.49
N THR A 42 5.96 -9.10 -9.26
CA THR A 42 6.97 -9.53 -10.21
C THR A 42 7.61 -10.83 -9.74
N ASP A 43 8.14 -11.58 -10.69
CA ASP A 43 9.00 -12.70 -10.39
C ASP A 43 10.32 -12.16 -9.84
N GLU A 44 10.52 -12.22 -8.55
CA GLU A 44 11.86 -12.15 -7.97
C GLU A 44 12.64 -13.47 -8.13
N GLY A 45 12.13 -14.35 -8.98
CA GLY A 45 12.71 -15.66 -9.23
C GLY A 45 13.88 -15.62 -10.23
N PRO A 46 14.82 -16.60 -10.13
CA PRO A 46 15.98 -16.68 -11.02
C PRO A 46 15.64 -16.98 -12.50
N THR A 47 14.38 -17.10 -12.83
CA THR A 47 13.86 -17.46 -14.16
C THR A 47 13.07 -16.35 -14.85
N ALA A 48 13.05 -15.14 -14.32
CA ALA A 48 12.43 -14.01 -15.01
C ALA A 48 13.13 -13.79 -16.36
N ASP A 49 12.44 -14.13 -17.44
CA ASP A 49 12.93 -13.89 -18.81
C ASP A 49 12.48 -12.50 -19.25
N PRO A 50 13.41 -11.51 -19.35
CA PRO A 50 13.06 -10.14 -19.71
C PRO A 50 12.52 -9.99 -21.14
N THR A 51 12.52 -11.06 -21.94
CA THR A 51 11.99 -11.07 -23.31
C THR A 51 10.53 -11.51 -23.40
N VAL A 52 9.97 -12.02 -22.30
CA VAL A 52 8.57 -12.47 -22.22
C VAL A 52 7.73 -11.36 -21.60
N GLU A 53 6.73 -10.88 -22.32
CA GLU A 53 5.74 -9.97 -21.75
C GLU A 53 4.83 -10.72 -20.78
N GLY A 54 4.78 -10.26 -19.54
CA GLY A 54 3.94 -10.82 -18.47
C GLY A 54 4.69 -11.74 -17.50
N PRO A 55 4.02 -12.18 -16.43
CA PRO A 55 4.62 -13.05 -15.44
C PRO A 55 4.96 -14.43 -16.01
N THR A 56 6.16 -14.91 -15.76
CA THR A 56 6.62 -16.26 -16.14
C THR A 56 6.44 -17.26 -14.98
N TRP A 57 5.38 -17.13 -14.21
CA TRP A 57 5.13 -17.95 -13.04
C TRP A 57 4.88 -19.42 -13.38
N GLY A 58 5.29 -20.30 -12.50
CA GLY A 58 5.02 -21.72 -12.59
C GLY A 58 3.51 -22.01 -12.56
N ARG A 59 3.11 -23.03 -13.31
CA ARG A 59 1.69 -23.42 -13.44
C ARG A 59 1.14 -24.02 -12.17
N TRP A 60 -0.16 -23.80 -11.98
CA TRP A 60 -1.01 -24.55 -11.05
C TRP A 60 -1.87 -25.55 -11.83
N PHE A 61 -2.47 -26.51 -11.16
CA PHE A 61 -3.15 -27.64 -11.83
C PHE A 61 -4.56 -27.89 -11.32
N ARG A 62 -5.05 -27.02 -10.42
CA ARG A 62 -6.39 -27.17 -9.88
C ARG A 62 -6.96 -25.82 -9.49
N THR A 63 -8.16 -25.56 -9.98
CA THR A 63 -8.98 -24.40 -9.59
C THR A 63 -10.37 -24.88 -9.22
N ILE A 64 -10.89 -24.46 -8.09
CA ILE A 64 -12.30 -24.61 -7.76
C ILE A 64 -13.04 -23.53 -8.53
N GLU A 65 -13.92 -23.94 -9.46
CA GLU A 65 -14.71 -22.97 -10.20
C GLU A 65 -15.66 -22.23 -9.25
N MET A 66 -15.57 -20.91 -9.26
CA MET A 66 -16.37 -20.02 -8.42
C MET A 66 -17.15 -19.05 -9.28
N GLU A 67 -18.42 -18.86 -8.92
CA GLU A 67 -19.26 -17.78 -9.41
C GLU A 67 -19.07 -16.57 -8.49
N PRO A 68 -18.51 -15.43 -8.96
CA PRO A 68 -18.39 -14.23 -8.15
C PRO A 68 -19.77 -13.72 -7.75
N LEU A 69 -19.96 -13.40 -6.47
CA LEU A 69 -21.20 -12.82 -5.93
C LEU A 69 -21.01 -11.36 -5.54
N ALA A 70 -19.83 -11.03 -5.05
CA ALA A 70 -19.45 -9.70 -4.60
C ALA A 70 -17.94 -9.52 -4.72
N GLY A 71 -17.46 -8.29 -4.45
CA GLY A 71 -16.05 -7.97 -4.43
C GLY A 71 -15.42 -7.91 -5.81
N GLN A 72 -14.10 -7.97 -5.83
CA GLN A 72 -13.25 -7.73 -6.99
C GLN A 72 -12.40 -8.96 -7.30
N THR A 73 -12.46 -9.46 -8.54
CA THR A 73 -11.56 -10.51 -9.01
C THR A 73 -10.24 -9.88 -9.43
N VAL A 74 -9.19 -10.13 -8.67
CA VAL A 74 -7.84 -9.56 -8.92
C VAL A 74 -6.88 -10.53 -9.62
N MET A 75 -7.22 -11.84 -9.59
CA MET A 75 -6.49 -12.87 -10.35
C MET A 75 -7.44 -13.88 -10.97
N THR A 76 -7.05 -14.41 -12.13
CA THR A 76 -7.73 -15.51 -12.82
C THR A 76 -6.86 -16.74 -12.92
N GLY A 77 -7.50 -17.88 -13.11
CA GLY A 77 -6.88 -19.20 -13.25
C GLY A 77 -7.29 -19.91 -14.53
N ALA A 78 -7.50 -21.24 -14.42
CA ALA A 78 -7.94 -22.07 -15.56
C ALA A 78 -9.21 -21.51 -16.20
N GLN A 79 -9.23 -21.42 -17.55
CA GLN A 79 -10.37 -20.95 -18.34
C GLN A 79 -10.86 -19.55 -17.92
N ASP A 80 -9.94 -18.69 -17.50
CA ASP A 80 -10.22 -17.34 -16.97
C ASP A 80 -11.15 -17.32 -15.75
N ALA A 81 -11.32 -18.48 -15.09
CA ALA A 81 -12.14 -18.55 -13.88
C ALA A 81 -11.49 -17.73 -12.75
N PRO A 82 -12.32 -17.09 -11.89
CA PRO A 82 -11.82 -16.34 -10.75
C PRO A 82 -10.91 -17.19 -9.85
N LEU A 83 -9.69 -16.70 -9.61
CA LEU A 83 -8.70 -17.38 -8.76
C LEU A 83 -8.56 -16.69 -7.41
N LEU A 84 -8.46 -15.36 -7.38
CA LEU A 84 -8.45 -14.57 -6.16
C LEU A 84 -9.52 -13.49 -6.24
N ILE A 85 -10.45 -13.55 -5.30
CA ILE A 85 -11.53 -12.57 -5.15
C ILE A 85 -11.36 -11.90 -3.79
N LEU A 86 -11.37 -10.58 -3.78
CA LEU A 86 -11.27 -9.74 -2.58
C LEU A 86 -12.56 -8.98 -2.38
N ASP A 87 -13.03 -8.86 -1.14
CA ASP A 87 -14.28 -8.16 -0.83
C ASP A 87 -14.22 -7.47 0.53
N ARG A 88 -15.04 -6.43 0.68
CA ARG A 88 -15.25 -5.69 1.92
C ARG A 88 -16.66 -5.99 2.42
N VAL A 89 -16.77 -6.57 3.60
CA VAL A 89 -18.05 -6.94 4.22
C VAL A 89 -18.20 -6.19 5.53
N GLY A 90 -19.02 -5.16 5.54
CA GLY A 90 -19.10 -4.21 6.66
C GLY A 90 -17.72 -3.59 6.90
N GLU A 91 -17.28 -3.64 8.14
CA GLU A 91 -15.93 -3.18 8.50
C GLU A 91 -14.84 -4.25 8.27
N GLY A 92 -15.20 -5.45 7.83
CA GLY A 92 -14.24 -6.55 7.61
C GLY A 92 -13.77 -6.65 6.17
N ARG A 93 -12.77 -7.51 5.95
CA ARG A 93 -12.25 -7.89 4.64
C ARG A 93 -12.25 -9.38 4.50
N VAL A 94 -12.57 -9.86 3.33
CA VAL A 94 -12.60 -11.28 2.99
C VAL A 94 -11.83 -11.50 1.70
N ALA A 95 -11.08 -12.61 1.66
CA ALA A 95 -10.40 -13.05 0.46
C ALA A 95 -10.76 -14.51 0.19
N ALA A 96 -11.04 -14.83 -1.06
CA ALA A 96 -11.25 -16.19 -1.50
C ALA A 96 -10.22 -16.56 -2.56
N LEU A 97 -9.31 -17.48 -2.20
CA LEU A 97 -8.37 -18.08 -3.14
C LEU A 97 -8.91 -19.44 -3.59
N ALA A 98 -9.23 -19.56 -4.88
CA ALA A 98 -9.91 -20.72 -5.45
C ALA A 98 -8.98 -21.88 -5.80
N SER A 99 -7.78 -21.90 -5.25
CA SER A 99 -6.80 -22.99 -5.42
C SER A 99 -5.97 -23.15 -4.17
N ASP A 100 -5.59 -24.39 -3.89
CA ASP A 100 -4.62 -24.72 -2.84
C ASP A 100 -3.20 -24.93 -3.40
N HIS A 101 -2.97 -24.70 -4.70
CA HIS A 101 -1.70 -24.98 -5.35
C HIS A 101 -0.63 -23.88 -5.23
N ALA A 102 -0.90 -22.80 -4.49
CA ALA A 102 0.07 -21.73 -4.27
C ALA A 102 1.42 -22.23 -3.73
N TRP A 103 1.45 -23.34 -3.00
CA TRP A 103 2.67 -23.96 -2.48
C TRP A 103 3.64 -24.44 -3.56
N LEU A 104 3.16 -24.70 -4.80
CA LEU A 104 4.02 -25.08 -5.93
C LEU A 104 5.05 -23.99 -6.24
N TRP A 105 4.66 -22.74 -6.08
CA TRP A 105 5.57 -21.61 -6.27
C TRP A 105 6.71 -21.61 -5.25
N THR A 106 6.43 -21.90 -3.97
CA THR A 106 7.47 -21.99 -2.93
C THR A 106 8.44 -23.14 -3.19
N ARG A 107 7.97 -24.21 -3.87
CA ARG A 107 8.82 -25.35 -4.25
C ARG A 107 9.64 -25.08 -5.50
N GLY A 108 9.50 -23.92 -6.14
CA GLY A 108 10.19 -23.58 -7.37
C GLY A 108 9.71 -24.37 -8.58
N TYR A 109 8.49 -24.92 -8.52
CA TYR A 109 7.95 -25.68 -9.64
C TYR A 109 7.80 -24.79 -10.87
N GLU A 110 8.37 -25.22 -12.02
CA GLU A 110 8.42 -24.46 -13.28
C GLU A 110 8.89 -22.99 -13.10
N GLY A 111 9.88 -22.77 -12.23
CA GLY A 111 10.39 -21.45 -11.92
C GLY A 111 9.81 -20.81 -10.65
N GLY A 112 8.71 -21.33 -10.13
CA GLY A 112 8.08 -20.78 -8.93
C GLY A 112 7.18 -19.59 -9.21
N GLY A 113 7.10 -18.68 -8.25
CA GLY A 113 6.30 -17.46 -8.35
C GLY A 113 6.24 -16.72 -7.00
N PRO A 114 5.59 -15.55 -6.95
CA PRO A 114 5.64 -14.63 -5.82
C PRO A 114 4.68 -15.03 -4.67
N GLN A 115 4.66 -16.32 -4.27
CA GLN A 115 3.74 -16.77 -3.22
C GLN A 115 3.91 -16.01 -1.91
N ALA A 116 5.15 -15.86 -1.45
CA ALA A 116 5.42 -15.23 -0.16
C ALA A 116 4.94 -13.77 -0.15
N GLU A 117 5.23 -13.05 -1.22
CA GLU A 117 4.82 -11.65 -1.37
C GLU A 117 3.30 -11.51 -1.52
N LEU A 118 2.67 -12.35 -2.34
CA LEU A 118 1.22 -12.38 -2.48
C LEU A 118 0.53 -12.63 -1.13
N LEU A 119 0.95 -13.65 -0.40
CA LEU A 119 0.35 -13.98 0.90
C LEU A 119 0.65 -12.92 1.96
N ARG A 120 1.85 -12.33 1.95
CA ARG A 120 2.19 -11.22 2.82
C ARG A 120 1.26 -10.03 2.60
N ARG A 121 1.15 -9.57 1.34
CA ARG A 121 0.26 -8.44 0.99
C ARG A 121 -1.20 -8.76 1.30
N LEU A 122 -1.64 -9.98 1.02
CA LEU A 122 -2.99 -10.41 1.31
C LEU A 122 -3.29 -10.36 2.82
N ALA A 123 -2.35 -10.86 3.66
CA ALA A 123 -2.49 -10.81 5.10
C ALA A 123 -2.53 -9.36 5.63
N HIS A 124 -1.63 -8.49 5.17
CA HIS A 124 -1.61 -7.08 5.56
C HIS A 124 -2.87 -6.33 5.09
N TRP A 125 -3.36 -6.63 3.87
CA TRP A 125 -4.63 -6.08 3.39
C TRP A 125 -5.81 -6.52 4.27
N LEU A 126 -5.89 -7.79 4.65
CA LEU A 126 -6.91 -8.30 5.57
C LEU A 126 -6.83 -7.66 6.96
N MET A 127 -5.65 -7.26 7.41
CA MET A 127 -5.42 -6.52 8.65
C MET A 127 -5.69 -5.02 8.54
N LYS A 128 -6.07 -4.54 7.36
CA LYS A 128 -6.32 -3.11 7.07
C LYS A 128 -5.09 -2.22 7.24
N GLU A 129 -3.94 -2.71 6.81
CA GLU A 129 -2.71 -1.90 6.80
C GLU A 129 -2.88 -0.72 5.83
N PRO A 130 -2.61 0.53 6.26
CA PRO A 130 -2.85 1.72 5.44
C PRO A 130 -2.11 1.72 4.09
N GLU A 131 -0.95 1.06 4.03
CA GLU A 131 -0.15 0.94 2.81
C GLU A 131 -0.83 0.09 1.72
N LEU A 132 -1.80 -0.72 2.09
CA LEU A 132 -2.54 -1.61 1.20
C LEU A 132 -4.02 -1.20 1.04
N GLU A 133 -4.38 0.03 1.42
CA GLU A 133 -5.67 0.59 1.06
C GLU A 133 -5.77 0.81 -0.45
N GLU A 134 -6.91 0.45 -1.05
CA GLU A 134 -7.16 0.66 -2.48
C GLU A 134 -7.27 2.13 -2.84
N GLU A 135 -7.82 2.92 -1.91
CA GLU A 135 -7.96 4.36 -2.03
C GLU A 135 -7.08 5.03 -0.97
N ALA A 136 -6.12 5.84 -1.40
CA ALA A 136 -5.23 6.56 -0.50
C ALA A 136 -4.76 7.88 -1.12
N LEU A 137 -4.64 8.91 -0.29
CA LEU A 137 -4.00 10.18 -0.61
C LEU A 137 -2.94 10.44 0.45
N THR A 138 -1.67 10.31 0.07
CA THR A 138 -0.52 10.45 0.96
C THR A 138 0.42 11.53 0.47
N ALA A 139 1.18 12.15 1.38
CA ALA A 139 2.14 13.18 1.02
C ALA A 139 3.50 12.90 1.66
N GLU A 140 4.55 13.12 0.89
CA GLU A 140 5.93 13.15 1.35
C GLU A 140 6.46 14.58 1.21
N VAL A 141 7.15 15.06 2.23
CA VAL A 141 7.65 16.43 2.30
C VAL A 141 9.18 16.41 2.36
N VAL A 142 9.83 17.04 1.39
CA VAL A 142 11.28 17.19 1.34
C VAL A 142 11.62 18.68 1.23
N GLY A 143 11.97 19.29 2.35
CA GLY A 143 12.14 20.75 2.40
C GLY A 143 10.83 21.50 2.19
N ALA A 144 10.77 22.30 1.14
CA ALA A 144 9.54 23.01 0.71
C ALA A 144 8.73 22.23 -0.34
N ARG A 145 9.30 21.18 -0.91
CA ARG A 145 8.65 20.35 -1.94
C ARG A 145 7.73 19.35 -1.29
N VAL A 146 6.48 19.32 -1.71
CA VAL A 146 5.46 18.36 -1.30
C VAL A 146 5.13 17.49 -2.49
N GLN A 147 5.41 16.20 -2.39
CA GLN A 147 5.01 15.20 -3.36
C GLN A 147 3.79 14.46 -2.82
N VAL A 148 2.71 14.47 -3.59
CA VAL A 148 1.45 13.82 -3.22
C VAL A 148 1.26 12.60 -4.09
N LEU A 149 1.01 11.45 -3.47
CA LEU A 149 0.68 10.21 -4.15
C LEU A 149 -0.79 9.88 -3.90
N ARG A 150 -1.54 9.72 -4.98
CA ARG A 150 -2.92 9.24 -4.99
C ARG A 150 -2.94 7.79 -5.50
N ARG A 151 -3.55 6.90 -4.75
CA ARG A 151 -3.86 5.55 -5.19
C ARG A 151 -5.37 5.42 -5.35
N SER A 152 -5.81 4.84 -6.46
CA SER A 152 -7.21 4.51 -6.70
C SER A 152 -7.31 3.30 -7.63
N VAL A 153 -8.23 2.42 -7.33
CA VAL A 153 -8.53 1.24 -8.16
C VAL A 153 -9.64 1.55 -9.16
N GLU A 154 -10.57 2.42 -8.80
CA GLU A 154 -11.79 2.67 -9.58
C GLU A 154 -11.74 3.93 -10.42
N THR A 155 -11.17 5.02 -9.90
CA THR A 155 -11.26 6.34 -10.53
C THR A 155 -9.91 6.99 -10.76
N GLU A 156 -9.77 7.72 -11.89
CA GLU A 156 -8.64 8.59 -12.12
C GLU A 156 -8.87 9.95 -11.45
N PRO A 157 -7.99 10.38 -10.54
CA PRO A 157 -8.07 11.71 -9.96
C PRO A 157 -7.67 12.76 -11.02
N SER A 158 -8.38 13.88 -11.08
CA SER A 158 -8.07 14.93 -12.06
C SER A 158 -7.16 15.99 -11.46
N ARG A 159 -7.44 16.46 -10.24
CA ARG A 159 -6.78 17.62 -9.65
C ARG A 159 -6.59 17.46 -8.15
N LEU A 160 -5.43 17.90 -7.68
CA LEU A 160 -5.13 18.09 -6.28
C LEU A 160 -5.41 19.54 -5.88
N THR A 161 -6.13 19.74 -4.81
CA THR A 161 -6.28 21.02 -4.13
C THR A 161 -5.50 20.97 -2.81
N ALA A 162 -4.53 21.83 -2.64
CA ALA A 162 -3.75 21.99 -1.43
C ALA A 162 -4.06 23.34 -0.78
N ILE A 163 -4.42 23.33 0.50
CA ILE A 163 -4.77 24.54 1.26
C ILE A 163 -3.70 24.75 2.32
N SER A 164 -3.09 25.92 2.30
CA SER A 164 -2.06 26.31 3.26
C SER A 164 -2.63 26.58 4.66
N PRO A 165 -1.78 26.66 5.71
CA PRO A 165 -2.20 27.06 7.05
C PRO A 165 -2.86 28.46 7.10
N SER A 166 -2.47 29.38 6.21
CA SER A 166 -3.07 30.70 6.06
C SER A 166 -4.36 30.73 5.26
N GLY A 167 -4.73 29.62 4.59
CA GLY A 167 -5.95 29.48 3.78
C GLY A 167 -5.72 29.76 2.29
N GLU A 168 -4.49 29.95 1.83
CA GLU A 168 -4.20 30.05 0.39
C GLU A 168 -4.36 28.68 -0.28
N THR A 169 -4.89 28.68 -1.49
CA THR A 169 -5.17 27.47 -2.25
C THR A 169 -4.22 27.34 -3.44
N ILE A 170 -3.60 26.16 -3.56
CA ILE A 170 -2.82 25.76 -4.73
C ILE A 170 -3.56 24.60 -5.40
N GLU A 171 -3.73 24.69 -6.71
CA GLU A 171 -4.28 23.58 -7.51
C GLU A 171 -3.20 23.05 -8.46
N THR A 172 -3.07 21.72 -8.52
CA THR A 172 -2.17 21.05 -9.44
C THR A 172 -2.82 19.80 -10.01
N GLU A 173 -2.43 19.38 -11.21
CA GLU A 173 -2.97 18.19 -11.85
C GLU A 173 -2.21 16.96 -11.42
N PHE A 174 -2.91 15.84 -11.29
CA PHE A 174 -2.28 14.54 -11.12
C PHE A 174 -1.73 14.03 -12.45
N VAL A 175 -0.53 13.47 -12.41
CA VAL A 175 0.09 12.77 -13.52
C VAL A 175 0.17 11.28 -13.22
N PRO A 176 -0.05 10.39 -14.22
CA PRO A 176 0.08 8.95 -14.01
C PRO A 176 1.48 8.57 -13.51
N ALA A 177 1.52 7.76 -12.45
CA ALA A 177 2.75 7.24 -11.83
C ALA A 177 2.80 5.70 -11.79
N GLY A 178 1.99 5.06 -12.62
CA GLY A 178 1.84 3.62 -12.74
C GLY A 178 0.38 3.18 -12.63
N PRO A 179 0.10 1.88 -12.79
CA PRO A 179 -1.26 1.36 -12.69
C PRO A 179 -1.89 1.71 -11.33
N GLY A 180 -3.04 2.38 -11.35
CA GLY A 180 -3.76 2.81 -10.15
C GLY A 180 -3.02 3.82 -9.28
N ARG A 181 -1.98 4.48 -9.79
CA ARG A 181 -1.18 5.46 -9.06
C ARG A 181 -1.01 6.74 -9.85
N TRP A 182 -1.17 7.85 -9.15
CA TRP A 182 -0.96 9.21 -9.69
C TRP A 182 -0.14 10.01 -8.72
N SER A 183 0.66 10.92 -9.25
CA SER A 183 1.45 11.83 -8.44
C SER A 183 1.15 13.28 -8.81
N ALA A 184 1.20 14.16 -7.82
CA ALA A 184 1.16 15.59 -7.98
C ALA A 184 2.25 16.22 -7.11
N GLU A 185 2.79 17.37 -7.52
CA GLU A 185 3.86 18.04 -6.80
C GLU A 185 3.57 19.53 -6.71
N PHE A 186 3.88 20.13 -5.56
CA PHE A 186 3.83 21.59 -5.40
C PHE A 186 4.91 22.05 -4.41
N GLU A 187 5.23 23.35 -4.46
CA GLU A 187 6.12 23.99 -3.49
C GLU A 187 5.29 24.68 -2.41
N ALA A 188 5.47 24.26 -1.17
CA ALA A 188 4.85 24.88 -0.01
C ALA A 188 5.66 26.11 0.42
N GLN A 189 5.05 27.29 0.34
CA GLN A 189 5.70 28.55 0.69
C GLN A 189 5.57 28.88 2.18
N GLU A 190 4.76 28.14 2.90
CA GLU A 190 4.46 28.35 4.31
C GLU A 190 4.69 27.07 5.10
N ALA A 191 5.36 27.18 6.26
CA ALA A 191 5.49 26.08 7.19
C ALA A 191 4.20 25.90 7.99
N GLY A 192 3.83 24.65 8.21
CA GLY A 192 2.63 24.29 8.96
C GLY A 192 1.92 23.07 8.37
N LEU A 193 0.66 22.89 8.73
CA LEU A 193 -0.16 21.76 8.28
C LEU A 193 -0.98 22.17 7.05
N TRP A 194 -0.70 21.56 5.93
CA TRP A 194 -1.42 21.72 4.68
C TRP A 194 -2.52 20.68 4.56
N SER A 195 -3.72 21.10 4.19
CA SER A 195 -4.82 20.19 3.87
C SER A 195 -4.81 19.88 2.38
N LEU A 196 -4.96 18.61 2.05
CA LEU A 196 -4.91 18.09 0.68
C LEU A 196 -6.23 17.42 0.35
N THR A 197 -6.76 17.64 -0.86
CA THR A 197 -7.93 16.89 -1.33
C THR A 197 -7.95 16.76 -2.86
N ASP A 198 -8.47 15.64 -3.34
CA ASP A 198 -8.80 15.42 -4.76
C ASP A 198 -10.33 15.54 -5.02
N GLY A 199 -11.08 15.97 -3.99
CA GLY A 199 -12.54 16.03 -4.01
C GLY A 199 -13.24 14.72 -3.55
N VAL A 200 -12.49 13.62 -3.44
CA VAL A 200 -12.96 12.30 -2.96
C VAL A 200 -12.25 11.92 -1.67
N MET A 201 -10.93 12.10 -1.66
CA MET A 201 -10.07 11.80 -0.52
C MET A 201 -9.50 13.08 0.09
N GLU A 202 -9.25 13.01 1.38
CA GLU A 202 -8.58 14.06 2.13
C GLU A 202 -7.28 13.53 2.73
N GLY A 203 -6.27 14.39 2.78
CA GLY A 203 -4.96 14.09 3.34
C GLY A 203 -4.35 15.32 3.98
N VAL A 204 -3.20 15.16 4.61
CA VAL A 204 -2.46 16.24 5.23
C VAL A 204 -0.97 16.13 4.91
N ALA A 205 -0.30 17.29 4.78
CA ALA A 205 1.14 17.39 4.68
C ALA A 205 1.67 18.35 5.75
N ALA A 206 2.60 17.87 6.58
CA ALA A 206 3.25 18.68 7.59
C ALA A 206 4.55 19.26 7.00
N VAL A 207 4.54 20.55 6.66
CA VAL A 207 5.69 21.28 6.16
C VAL A 207 6.36 22.03 7.31
N GLY A 208 7.59 21.68 7.60
CA GLY A 208 8.34 22.28 8.71
C GLY A 208 9.78 22.57 8.36
N PRO A 209 10.52 23.26 9.23
CA PRO A 209 11.96 23.42 9.05
C PRO A 209 12.63 22.03 8.98
N PRO A 210 13.63 21.87 8.10
CA PRO A 210 14.30 20.58 7.89
C PRO A 210 15.04 20.02 9.14
N ALA A 211 15.20 20.85 10.16
CA ALA A 211 15.67 20.45 11.46
C ALA A 211 14.71 20.99 12.54
N PRO A 212 14.06 20.12 13.33
CA PRO A 212 13.32 20.53 14.51
C PRO A 212 14.25 21.35 15.43
N LYS A 213 13.72 22.43 16.04
CA LYS A 213 14.50 23.30 16.96
C LYS A 213 15.21 22.54 18.06
N GLU A 214 14.72 21.36 18.39
CA GLU A 214 15.32 20.41 19.35
C GLU A 214 16.72 19.95 18.95
N PHE A 215 17.04 19.94 17.63
CA PHE A 215 18.37 19.54 17.12
C PHE A 215 19.28 20.73 16.78
N GLU A 216 18.83 21.98 16.92
CA GLU A 216 19.68 23.17 16.68
C GLU A 216 20.81 23.28 17.69
N ASN A 217 20.65 22.72 18.91
CA ASN A 217 21.67 22.69 19.94
C ASN A 217 21.77 21.31 20.61
N PRO A 218 22.26 20.27 19.92
CA PRO A 218 22.41 18.93 20.49
C PRO A 218 23.49 18.82 21.57
N VAL A 219 24.33 19.84 21.69
CA VAL A 219 25.36 19.90 22.74
C VAL A 219 24.76 20.74 23.87
N GLY A 220 24.49 20.09 25.00
CA GLY A 220 23.88 20.66 26.19
C GLY A 220 24.72 21.74 26.88
N ALA A 221 24.92 22.85 26.21
CA ALA A 221 25.23 24.10 26.87
C ALA A 221 23.89 24.72 27.30
N ALA A 222 23.73 25.07 28.55
CA ALA A 222 22.52 25.64 29.11
C ALA A 222 22.60 27.17 29.22
N PRO A 223 22.80 27.92 28.11
CA PRO A 223 22.93 29.40 28.19
C PRO A 223 21.66 30.08 28.70
N GLY A 224 20.51 29.38 28.66
CA GLY A 224 19.26 29.89 29.23
C GLY A 224 19.04 29.59 30.70
N LEU A 225 19.88 28.78 31.34
CA LEU A 225 19.76 28.38 32.73
C LEU A 225 20.76 29.09 33.65
N GLU A 226 21.65 29.94 33.14
CA GLU A 226 22.69 30.63 33.94
C GLU A 226 22.08 31.47 35.03
N ALA A 227 21.03 32.25 34.75
CA ALA A 227 20.35 33.07 35.74
C ALA A 227 19.66 32.24 36.85
N LEU A 228 19.17 31.04 36.48
CA LEU A 228 18.57 30.12 37.45
C LEU A 228 19.63 29.46 38.31
N ILE A 229 20.75 29.05 37.71
CA ILE A 229 21.89 28.47 38.42
C ILE A 229 22.49 29.47 39.43
N GLU A 230 22.67 30.74 39.06
CA GLU A 230 23.13 31.80 39.96
C GLU A 230 22.13 32.05 41.11
N THR A 231 20.82 32.13 40.81
CA THR A 231 19.79 32.42 41.81
C THR A 231 19.62 31.27 42.80
N THR A 232 19.76 30.03 42.32
CA THR A 232 19.57 28.83 43.17
C THR A 232 20.87 28.34 43.82
N ARG A 233 22.04 28.98 43.52
CA ARG A 233 23.36 28.48 43.87
C ARG A 233 23.59 27.03 43.43
N GLY A 234 22.98 26.64 42.32
CA GLY A 234 23.16 25.34 41.67
C GLY A 234 24.47 25.27 40.87
N GLY A 235 24.67 24.16 40.22
CA GLY A 235 25.80 23.95 39.28
C GLY A 235 25.35 23.20 38.07
N ALA A 236 25.98 23.46 36.92
CA ALA A 236 25.82 22.62 35.72
C ALA A 236 27.02 21.71 35.61
N VAL A 237 26.81 20.41 35.46
CA VAL A 237 27.88 19.43 35.23
C VAL A 237 27.72 18.88 33.82
N ILE A 238 28.73 19.11 33.00
CA ILE A 238 28.81 18.48 31.67
C ILE A 238 29.33 17.06 31.89
N MET A 239 28.50 16.06 31.64
CA MET A 239 28.94 14.68 31.61
C MET A 239 29.74 14.46 30.32
N ALA A 240 31.07 14.40 30.43
CA ALA A 240 31.91 13.92 29.35
C ALA A 240 31.58 12.43 29.13
N SER A 241 31.27 12.04 27.88
CA SER A 241 31.10 10.63 27.53
C SER A 241 32.42 9.93 27.85
N ALA A 242 32.42 9.05 28.83
CA ALA A 242 33.48 8.08 29.04
C ALA A 242 33.51 7.18 27.80
N GLY A 243 34.56 7.24 27.01
CA GLY A 243 34.77 6.31 25.91
C GLY A 243 34.80 4.88 26.47
N ILE A 244 34.02 4.02 25.85
CA ILE A 244 34.11 2.57 25.95
C ILE A 244 34.99 2.08 24.81
#